data_726a21d667372c32e35b5870a5dd673c
#
_entry.id   726a21d667372c32e35b5870a5dd673c
#
_cell.length_a   1.000
_cell.length_b   1.000
_cell.length_c   1.000
_cell.angle_alpha   90.00
_cell.angle_beta   90.00
_cell.angle_gamma   90.00
#
_symmetry.space_group_name_H-M   'P 1'
#
loop_
_entity.id
_entity.type
_entity.pdbx_description
1 polymer ?
#
loop_
_entity_poly.entity_id
_entity_poly.type
_entity_poly.pdbx_seq_one_letter_code
_entity_poly.pdbx_strand_id
1 'polypeptide(L)'
;MARQYADIYLRGLDEGCIAALVGYGYRLACVENLSNEFAEKARRLGLTVIRKRVFNPSSRSELLRSLHEINEVCVSVKPLSREALMTALRDRRVDTVILHGGIAEVDRHILQVWENAVELSVSELVECAGNVKGLRTLIAYCRKAVENEVPVAVSSGAASAAEILPPQQLAYVLAALTDLEAPVLNAVSTTPVTILRKDRK
;
A
#
# COMPACT_ATOMS: atom_id res chain seq x y z
N MET A 1 20.91 4.58 -13.07
CA MET A 1 19.66 5.38 -13.02
C MET A 1 19.41 5.81 -11.58
N ALA A 2 18.95 7.05 -11.34
CA ALA A 2 18.57 7.49 -10.00
C ALA A 2 17.35 6.68 -9.53
N ARG A 3 17.33 6.33 -8.24
CA ARG A 3 16.21 5.58 -7.63
C ARG A 3 14.95 6.45 -7.62
N GLN A 4 13.84 5.93 -8.13
CA GLN A 4 12.54 6.59 -8.09
C GLN A 4 11.78 6.11 -6.86
N TYR A 5 11.37 7.05 -6.01
CA TYR A 5 10.55 6.76 -4.85
C TYR A 5 9.07 6.91 -5.17
N ALA A 6 8.24 6.06 -4.54
CA ALA A 6 6.80 6.07 -4.69
C ALA A 6 6.10 5.94 -3.34
N ASP A 7 5.07 6.76 -3.11
CA ASP A 7 4.09 6.55 -2.05
C ASP A 7 2.79 6.04 -2.68
N ILE A 8 2.46 4.78 -2.45
CA ILE A 8 1.33 4.14 -3.13
C ILE A 8 0.00 4.25 -2.39
N TYR A 9 -0.05 5.05 -1.32
CA TYR A 9 -1.32 5.35 -0.67
C TYR A 9 -1.35 6.72 -0.01
N LEU A 10 -2.13 7.63 -0.62
CA LEU A 10 -2.59 8.87 -0.02
C LEU A 10 -4.11 8.91 -0.07
N ARG A 11 -4.73 9.37 1.01
CA ARG A 11 -6.20 9.52 1.10
C ARG A 11 -6.70 10.75 0.33
N GLY A 12 -5.84 11.75 0.15
CA GLY A 12 -6.13 12.96 -0.59
C GLY A 12 -4.87 13.63 -1.11
N LEU A 13 -5.03 14.61 -2.00
CA LEU A 13 -3.94 15.38 -2.57
C LEU A 13 -4.32 16.85 -2.61
N ASP A 14 -3.55 17.69 -1.95
CA ASP A 14 -3.60 19.14 -2.00
C ASP A 14 -2.24 19.74 -2.37
N GLU A 15 -2.13 21.05 -2.38
CA GLU A 15 -0.87 21.75 -2.69
C GLU A 15 0.25 21.42 -1.70
N GLY A 16 -0.08 21.34 -0.42
CA GLY A 16 0.87 21.00 0.63
C GLY A 16 1.39 19.58 0.47
N CYS A 17 0.51 18.62 0.17
CA CYS A 17 0.87 17.23 -0.14
C CYS A 17 1.80 17.16 -1.36
N ILE A 18 1.49 17.86 -2.45
CA ILE A 18 2.34 17.90 -3.65
C ILE A 18 3.73 18.46 -3.31
N ALA A 19 3.79 19.58 -2.57
CA ALA A 19 5.05 20.19 -2.16
C ALA A 19 5.89 19.26 -1.29
N ALA A 20 5.28 18.57 -0.32
CA ALA A 20 5.95 17.60 0.54
C ALA A 20 6.49 16.41 -0.26
N LEU A 21 5.67 15.80 -1.12
CA LEU A 21 6.09 14.67 -1.95
C LEU A 21 7.28 15.02 -2.85
N VAL A 22 7.19 16.15 -3.58
CA VAL A 22 8.27 16.60 -4.46
C VAL A 22 9.51 16.94 -3.65
N GLY A 23 9.35 17.65 -2.51
CA GLY A 23 10.44 18.03 -1.61
C GLY A 23 11.18 16.83 -1.03
N TYR A 24 10.48 15.74 -0.73
CA TYR A 24 11.10 14.48 -0.26
C TYR A 24 11.62 13.59 -1.40
N GLY A 25 11.48 14.00 -2.67
CA GLY A 25 12.03 13.29 -3.82
C GLY A 25 11.15 12.16 -4.35
N TYR A 26 9.88 12.12 -4.00
CA TYR A 26 8.91 11.22 -4.63
C TYR A 26 8.72 11.58 -6.10
N ARG A 27 8.51 10.57 -6.93
CA ARG A 27 8.23 10.71 -8.38
C ARG A 27 6.92 10.04 -8.79
N LEU A 28 6.34 9.25 -7.90
CA LEU A 28 5.09 8.54 -8.11
C LEU A 28 4.27 8.58 -6.82
N ALA A 29 2.97 8.81 -6.94
CA ALA A 29 2.01 8.71 -5.84
C ALA A 29 0.69 8.10 -6.31
N CYS A 30 0.08 7.25 -5.46
CA CYS A 30 -1.28 6.77 -5.68
C CYS A 30 -2.22 7.45 -4.69
N VAL A 31 -3.32 8.01 -5.20
CA VAL A 31 -4.22 8.88 -4.45
C VAL A 31 -5.66 8.41 -4.58
N GLU A 32 -6.35 8.23 -3.44
CA GLU A 32 -7.74 7.77 -3.42
C GLU A 32 -8.71 8.86 -3.90
N ASN A 33 -8.59 10.05 -3.35
CA ASN A 33 -9.44 11.20 -3.69
C ASN A 33 -8.65 12.18 -4.58
N LEU A 34 -8.44 11.82 -5.85
CA LEU A 34 -7.68 12.59 -6.81
C LEU A 34 -8.58 13.50 -7.65
N SER A 35 -8.41 14.83 -7.54
CA SER A 35 -8.98 15.78 -8.48
C SER A 35 -8.10 15.96 -9.72
N ASN A 36 -8.70 16.28 -10.85
CA ASN A 36 -7.95 16.53 -12.09
C ASN A 36 -7.02 17.73 -11.98
N GLU A 37 -7.42 18.76 -11.25
CA GLU A 37 -6.63 19.97 -11.00
C GLU A 37 -5.30 19.63 -10.32
N PHE A 38 -5.34 18.89 -9.20
CA PHE A 38 -4.13 18.52 -8.47
C PHE A 38 -3.28 17.49 -9.24
N ALA A 39 -3.91 16.61 -10.03
CA ALA A 39 -3.17 15.71 -10.91
C ALA A 39 -2.33 16.47 -11.95
N GLU A 40 -2.91 17.50 -12.57
CA GLU A 40 -2.22 18.39 -13.52
C GLU A 40 -1.08 19.18 -12.85
N LYS A 41 -1.34 19.74 -11.66
CA LYS A 41 -0.35 20.49 -10.89
C LYS A 41 0.84 19.61 -10.50
N ALA A 42 0.58 18.41 -9.99
CA ALA A 42 1.60 17.43 -9.65
C ALA A 42 2.46 17.06 -10.86
N ARG A 43 1.83 16.81 -12.02
CA ARG A 43 2.52 16.48 -13.27
C ARG A 43 3.48 17.58 -13.72
N ARG A 44 3.09 18.85 -13.60
CA ARG A 44 3.96 19.99 -13.93
C ARG A 44 5.21 20.06 -13.04
N LEU A 45 5.13 19.56 -11.83
CA LEU A 45 6.24 19.48 -10.87
C LEU A 45 7.04 18.15 -10.96
N GLY A 46 6.76 17.32 -11.97
CA GLY A 46 7.46 16.04 -12.22
C GLY A 46 7.03 14.91 -11.29
N LEU A 47 5.86 15.01 -10.64
CA LEU A 47 5.25 13.95 -9.86
C LEU A 47 4.15 13.27 -10.68
N THR A 48 4.33 11.99 -10.98
CA THR A 48 3.27 11.15 -11.58
C THR A 48 2.26 10.78 -10.50
N VAL A 49 0.98 11.04 -10.75
CA VAL A 49 -0.09 10.68 -9.82
C VAL A 49 -1.05 9.71 -10.49
N ILE A 50 -1.36 8.62 -9.80
CA ILE A 50 -2.27 7.55 -10.24
C ILE A 50 -3.47 7.52 -9.29
N ARG A 51 -4.67 7.38 -9.84
CA ARG A 51 -5.87 7.18 -9.02
C ARG A 51 -5.81 5.82 -8.34
N LYS A 52 -6.08 5.80 -7.04
CA LYS A 52 -6.19 4.57 -6.24
C LYS A 52 -7.65 4.31 -5.88
N ARG A 53 -8.03 3.05 -5.87
CA ARG A 53 -9.28 2.59 -5.25
C ARG A 53 -8.96 1.63 -4.11
N VAL A 54 -9.57 1.91 -2.96
CA VAL A 54 -9.49 1.02 -1.80
C VAL A 54 -10.87 0.43 -1.55
N PHE A 55 -10.93 -0.89 -1.48
CA PHE A 55 -12.15 -1.64 -1.15
C PHE A 55 -12.02 -2.28 0.22
N ASN A 56 -13.12 -2.24 1.01
CA ASN A 56 -13.17 -2.80 2.36
C ASN A 56 -14.21 -3.94 2.43
N PRO A 57 -14.03 -5.05 1.67
CA PRO A 57 -15.04 -6.09 1.57
C PRO A 57 -15.14 -6.93 2.84
N SER A 58 -16.38 -7.21 3.27
CA SER A 58 -16.72 -8.10 4.36
C SER A 58 -16.91 -9.56 3.90
N SER A 59 -17.03 -9.79 2.58
CA SER A 59 -17.22 -11.11 1.99
C SER A 59 -16.55 -11.24 0.62
N ARG A 60 -16.37 -12.49 0.17
CA ARG A 60 -15.88 -12.79 -1.19
C ARG A 60 -16.80 -12.21 -2.28
N SER A 61 -18.10 -12.35 -2.12
CA SER A 61 -19.07 -11.89 -3.12
C SER A 61 -19.05 -10.38 -3.27
N GLU A 62 -18.92 -9.64 -2.17
CA GLU A 62 -18.75 -8.20 -2.18
C GLU A 62 -17.48 -7.78 -2.91
N LEU A 63 -16.34 -8.42 -2.60
CA LEU A 63 -15.08 -8.17 -3.29
C LEU A 63 -15.21 -8.38 -4.80
N LEU A 64 -15.71 -9.54 -5.22
CA LEU A 64 -15.82 -9.87 -6.64
C LEU A 64 -16.73 -8.91 -7.40
N ARG A 65 -17.84 -8.42 -6.78
CA ARG A 65 -18.71 -7.39 -7.34
C ARG A 65 -17.94 -6.08 -7.51
N SER A 66 -17.24 -5.62 -6.48
CA SER A 66 -16.46 -4.39 -6.53
C SER A 66 -15.35 -4.45 -7.60
N LEU A 67 -14.73 -5.61 -7.78
CA LEU A 67 -13.68 -5.81 -8.79
C LEU A 67 -14.21 -5.89 -10.23
N HIS A 68 -15.51 -6.05 -10.45
CA HIS A 68 -16.10 -6.11 -11.80
C HIS A 68 -16.19 -4.72 -12.47
N GLU A 69 -16.26 -3.66 -11.67
CA GLU A 69 -16.53 -2.29 -12.14
C GLU A 69 -15.26 -1.45 -12.33
N ILE A 70 -14.05 -2.09 -12.31
CA ILE A 70 -12.78 -1.35 -12.26
C ILE A 70 -12.20 -1.17 -13.66
N ASN A 71 -11.93 0.09 -14.00
CA ASN A 71 -11.10 0.49 -15.13
C ASN A 71 -10.00 1.45 -14.67
N GLU A 72 -8.74 1.14 -14.99
CA GLU A 72 -7.58 2.06 -14.99
C GLU A 72 -7.17 2.70 -13.64
N VAL A 73 -7.11 1.97 -12.55
CA VAL A 73 -6.70 2.50 -11.25
C VAL A 73 -5.80 1.52 -10.51
N CYS A 74 -4.97 2.00 -9.60
CA CYS A 74 -4.33 1.15 -8.60
C CYS A 74 -5.41 0.62 -7.65
N VAL A 75 -5.52 -0.70 -7.53
CA VAL A 75 -6.55 -1.37 -6.74
C VAL A 75 -5.94 -1.97 -5.49
N SER A 76 -6.39 -1.49 -4.34
CA SER A 76 -6.02 -2.06 -3.05
C SER A 76 -7.25 -2.59 -2.31
N VAL A 77 -7.06 -3.64 -1.55
CA VAL A 77 -8.12 -4.26 -0.76
C VAL A 77 -7.70 -4.27 0.71
N LYS A 78 -8.55 -3.72 1.59
CA LYS A 78 -8.47 -3.82 3.04
C LYS A 78 -9.53 -4.84 3.51
N PRO A 79 -9.23 -6.14 3.56
CA PRO A 79 -10.23 -7.19 3.74
C PRO A 79 -10.74 -7.24 5.18
N LEU A 80 -12.06 -7.20 5.38
CA LEU A 80 -12.70 -7.24 6.69
C LEU A 80 -13.07 -8.66 7.13
N SER A 81 -12.83 -9.67 6.29
CA SER A 81 -13.04 -11.07 6.62
C SER A 81 -11.93 -11.96 6.04
N ARG A 82 -11.77 -13.16 6.63
CA ARG A 82 -10.83 -14.15 6.13
C ARG A 82 -11.12 -14.56 4.67
N GLU A 83 -12.38 -14.70 4.32
CA GLU A 83 -12.80 -15.09 2.97
C GLU A 83 -12.43 -14.03 1.93
N ALA A 84 -12.69 -12.76 2.24
CA ALA A 84 -12.28 -11.63 1.42
C ALA A 84 -10.76 -11.56 1.28
N LEU A 85 -10.00 -11.77 2.37
CA LEU A 85 -8.54 -11.82 2.37
C LEU A 85 -8.00 -12.91 1.44
N MET A 86 -8.46 -14.16 1.60
CA MET A 86 -8.03 -15.29 0.77
C MET A 86 -8.29 -15.04 -0.72
N THR A 87 -9.37 -14.34 -1.05
CA THR A 87 -9.70 -13.97 -2.42
C THR A 87 -8.80 -12.85 -2.91
N ALA A 88 -8.60 -11.80 -2.11
CA ALA A 88 -7.76 -10.65 -2.47
C ALA A 88 -6.29 -11.04 -2.70
N LEU A 89 -5.75 -11.98 -1.92
CA LEU A 89 -4.35 -12.44 -2.03
C LEU A 89 -4.03 -13.18 -3.35
N ARG A 90 -5.04 -13.66 -4.10
CA ARG A 90 -4.86 -14.42 -5.35
C ARG A 90 -5.55 -13.81 -6.57
N ASP A 91 -6.41 -12.81 -6.39
CA ASP A 91 -7.12 -12.19 -7.51
C ASP A 91 -6.21 -11.20 -8.23
N ARG A 92 -5.92 -11.45 -9.52
CA ARG A 92 -4.98 -10.65 -10.32
C ARG A 92 -5.42 -9.22 -10.56
N ARG A 93 -6.68 -8.87 -10.32
CA ARG A 93 -7.21 -7.50 -10.40
C ARG A 93 -6.84 -6.65 -9.18
N VAL A 94 -6.37 -7.30 -8.10
CA VAL A 94 -5.89 -6.64 -6.89
C VAL A 94 -4.40 -6.39 -7.03
N ASP A 95 -3.98 -5.14 -6.87
CA ASP A 95 -2.57 -4.77 -6.91
C ASP A 95 -1.90 -4.97 -5.55
N THR A 96 -2.58 -4.57 -4.46
CA THR A 96 -2.08 -4.77 -3.10
C THR A 96 -3.18 -5.14 -2.12
N VAL A 97 -2.81 -5.87 -1.06
CA VAL A 97 -3.65 -6.10 0.10
C VAL A 97 -3.14 -5.23 1.25
N ILE A 98 -3.96 -4.29 1.73
CA ILE A 98 -3.62 -3.41 2.84
C ILE A 98 -3.68 -4.21 4.15
N LEU A 99 -2.56 -4.23 4.86
CA LEU A 99 -2.47 -4.83 6.19
C LEU A 99 -3.08 -3.89 7.23
N HIS A 100 -3.94 -4.41 8.11
CA HIS A 100 -4.60 -3.66 9.17
C HIS A 100 -4.82 -4.51 10.42
N GLY A 101 -5.07 -3.89 11.56
CA GLY A 101 -5.14 -4.58 12.86
C GLY A 101 -6.30 -5.57 13.04
N GLY A 102 -7.32 -5.49 12.18
CA GLY A 102 -8.45 -6.41 12.15
C GLY A 102 -8.32 -7.55 11.14
N ILE A 103 -7.20 -7.64 10.41
CA ILE A 103 -6.97 -8.69 9.42
C ILE A 103 -6.91 -10.08 10.12
N ALA A 104 -7.38 -11.12 9.43
CA ALA A 104 -7.26 -12.49 9.94
C ALA A 104 -5.79 -12.88 10.16
N GLU A 105 -5.51 -13.64 11.20
CA GLU A 105 -4.14 -14.11 11.49
C GLU A 105 -3.58 -14.95 10.34
N VAL A 106 -2.29 -14.73 10.02
CA VAL A 106 -1.60 -15.47 8.97
C VAL A 106 -1.40 -16.93 9.38
N ASP A 107 -1.87 -17.84 8.53
CA ASP A 107 -1.72 -19.28 8.73
C ASP A 107 -1.25 -19.98 7.43
N ARG A 108 -1.10 -21.30 7.49
CA ARG A 108 -0.63 -22.11 6.36
C ARG A 108 -1.49 -21.96 5.12
N HIS A 109 -2.82 -21.82 5.26
CA HIS A 109 -3.71 -21.70 4.10
C HIS A 109 -3.58 -20.34 3.43
N ILE A 110 -3.39 -19.28 4.21
CA ILE A 110 -3.11 -17.93 3.69
C ILE A 110 -1.79 -17.95 2.92
N LEU A 111 -0.73 -18.55 3.47
CA LEU A 111 0.57 -18.66 2.81
C LEU A 111 0.49 -19.42 1.47
N GLN A 112 -0.36 -20.44 1.36
CA GLN A 112 -0.53 -21.22 0.12
C GLN A 112 -1.19 -20.46 -1.03
N VAL A 113 -1.96 -19.42 -0.74
CA VAL A 113 -2.69 -18.62 -1.75
C VAL A 113 -2.12 -17.23 -1.95
N TRP A 114 -1.02 -16.92 -1.32
CA TRP A 114 -0.46 -15.57 -1.27
C TRP A 114 0.35 -15.27 -2.54
N GLU A 115 -0.29 -14.68 -3.53
CA GLU A 115 0.31 -14.31 -4.81
C GLU A 115 0.50 -12.79 -4.96
N ASN A 116 -0.40 -11.99 -4.37
CA ASN A 116 -0.40 -10.54 -4.52
C ASN A 116 0.49 -9.84 -3.48
N ALA A 117 0.99 -8.67 -3.87
CA ALA A 117 1.75 -7.81 -2.96
C ALA A 117 0.91 -7.37 -1.75
N VAL A 118 1.58 -7.14 -0.62
CA VAL A 118 0.95 -6.52 0.54
C VAL A 118 1.43 -5.08 0.69
N GLU A 119 0.58 -4.28 1.27
CA GLU A 119 0.83 -2.88 1.56
C GLU A 119 0.77 -2.63 3.06
N LEU A 120 1.87 -2.14 3.62
CA LEU A 120 1.98 -1.64 4.98
C LEU A 120 1.81 -0.13 4.96
N SER A 121 0.68 0.37 5.44
CA SER A 121 0.45 1.81 5.59
C SER A 121 0.81 2.27 6.99
N VAL A 122 1.52 3.40 7.11
CA VAL A 122 1.84 4.00 8.41
C VAL A 122 0.57 4.43 9.14
N SER A 123 -0.44 4.92 8.41
CA SER A 123 -1.74 5.25 9.03
C SER A 123 -2.39 4.05 9.72
N GLU A 124 -2.31 2.85 9.13
CA GLU A 124 -2.83 1.62 9.74
C GLU A 124 -2.03 1.20 10.99
N LEU A 125 -0.71 1.42 10.99
CA LEU A 125 0.11 1.20 12.19
C LEU A 125 -0.29 2.15 13.33
N VAL A 126 -0.52 3.42 13.03
CA VAL A 126 -0.96 4.41 14.00
C VAL A 126 -2.35 4.04 14.55
N GLU A 127 -3.29 3.62 13.69
CA GLU A 127 -4.60 3.12 14.12
C GLU A 127 -4.48 1.88 15.04
N CYS A 128 -3.46 1.07 14.84
CA CYS A 128 -3.19 -0.11 15.67
C CYS A 128 -2.41 0.17 16.95
N ALA A 129 -1.89 1.38 17.19
CA ALA A 129 -0.99 1.68 18.30
C ALA A 129 -1.59 1.35 19.69
N GLY A 130 -2.92 1.44 19.85
CA GLY A 130 -3.65 1.04 21.06
C GLY A 130 -4.11 -0.43 21.08
N ASN A 131 -3.84 -1.21 20.04
CA ASN A 131 -4.29 -2.58 19.88
C ASN A 131 -3.11 -3.55 19.72
N VAL A 132 -2.63 -4.08 20.84
CA VAL A 132 -1.47 -5.00 20.86
C VAL A 132 -1.68 -6.24 19.98
N LYS A 133 -2.90 -6.80 19.94
CA LYS A 133 -3.21 -7.96 19.10
C LYS A 133 -3.11 -7.57 17.62
N GLY A 134 -3.71 -6.46 17.22
CA GLY A 134 -3.65 -5.95 15.85
C GLY A 134 -2.23 -5.68 15.40
N LEU A 135 -1.42 -5.02 16.24
CA LEU A 135 -0.02 -4.73 15.94
C LEU A 135 0.80 -6.03 15.76
N ARG A 136 0.62 -7.03 16.65
CA ARG A 136 1.28 -8.34 16.50
C ARG A 136 0.91 -9.02 15.18
N THR A 137 -0.35 -8.93 14.77
CA THR A 137 -0.81 -9.50 13.49
C THR A 137 -0.12 -8.80 12.31
N LEU A 138 -0.04 -7.47 12.31
CA LEU A 138 0.68 -6.71 11.27
C LEU A 138 2.17 -7.10 11.19
N ILE A 139 2.85 -7.19 12.33
CA ILE A 139 4.25 -7.63 12.41
C ILE A 139 4.40 -9.04 11.83
N ALA A 140 3.52 -9.97 12.19
CA ALA A 140 3.55 -11.33 11.69
C ALA A 140 3.40 -11.38 10.15
N TYR A 141 2.49 -10.58 9.59
CA TYR A 141 2.35 -10.47 8.13
C TYR A 141 3.60 -9.93 7.46
N CYS A 142 4.18 -8.84 7.96
CA CYS A 142 5.40 -8.26 7.40
C CYS A 142 6.56 -9.26 7.42
N ARG A 143 6.77 -9.96 8.54
CA ARG A 143 7.81 -10.98 8.67
C ARG A 143 7.59 -12.14 7.69
N LYS A 144 6.36 -12.68 7.65
CA LYS A 144 6.01 -13.77 6.73
C LYS A 144 6.11 -13.37 5.28
N ALA A 145 5.74 -12.14 4.92
CA ALA A 145 5.91 -11.63 3.57
C ALA A 145 7.40 -11.60 3.18
N VAL A 146 8.26 -11.06 4.04
CA VAL A 146 9.71 -11.02 3.80
C VAL A 146 10.31 -12.42 3.73
N GLU A 147 9.96 -13.32 4.65
CA GLU A 147 10.44 -14.71 4.69
C GLU A 147 10.05 -15.51 3.43
N ASN A 148 8.90 -15.21 2.82
CA ASN A 148 8.39 -15.91 1.63
C ASN A 148 8.58 -15.10 0.33
N GLU A 149 9.42 -14.06 0.36
CA GLU A 149 9.74 -13.21 -0.80
C GLU A 149 8.49 -12.55 -1.45
N VAL A 150 7.40 -12.41 -0.69
CA VAL A 150 6.21 -11.69 -1.15
C VAL A 150 6.53 -10.20 -1.22
N PRO A 151 6.18 -9.51 -2.32
CA PRO A 151 6.44 -8.08 -2.44
C PRO A 151 5.70 -7.29 -1.35
N VAL A 152 6.44 -6.51 -0.56
CA VAL A 152 5.90 -5.58 0.43
C VAL A 152 6.13 -4.16 -0.03
N ALA A 153 5.06 -3.39 -0.17
CA ALA A 153 5.14 -1.95 -0.38
C ALA A 153 4.82 -1.23 0.93
N VAL A 154 5.53 -0.14 1.20
CA VAL A 154 5.25 0.72 2.36
C VAL A 154 4.74 2.06 1.86
N SER A 155 3.67 2.55 2.50
CA SER A 155 3.01 3.80 2.16
C SER A 155 2.74 4.65 3.40
N SER A 156 2.55 5.96 3.23
CA SER A 156 2.19 6.83 4.35
C SER A 156 0.74 6.62 4.81
N GLY A 157 -0.19 6.43 3.89
CA GLY A 157 -1.63 6.51 4.15
C GLY A 157 -2.08 7.93 4.51
N ALA A 158 -1.31 8.94 4.10
CA ALA A 158 -1.46 10.32 4.49
C ALA A 158 -2.77 10.94 3.98
N ALA A 159 -3.44 11.70 4.85
CA ALA A 159 -4.56 12.56 4.51
C ALA A 159 -4.15 14.04 4.38
N SER A 160 -2.96 14.39 4.89
CA SER A 160 -2.41 15.75 4.87
C SER A 160 -0.90 15.75 4.67
N ALA A 161 -0.34 16.91 4.31
CA ALA A 161 1.10 17.07 4.11
C ALA A 161 1.94 16.69 5.36
N ALA A 162 1.40 16.93 6.56
CA ALA A 162 2.09 16.64 7.82
C ALA A 162 2.27 15.13 8.09
N GLU A 163 1.49 14.29 7.43
CA GLU A 163 1.54 12.82 7.57
C GLU A 163 2.44 12.15 6.53
N ILE A 164 2.91 12.91 5.53
CA ILE A 164 3.81 12.39 4.50
C ILE A 164 5.22 12.27 5.07
N LEU A 165 5.77 11.07 5.02
CA LEU A 165 7.12 10.78 5.52
C LEU A 165 8.13 10.73 4.36
N PRO A 166 9.40 11.12 4.61
CA PRO A 166 10.49 10.87 3.67
C PRO A 166 10.62 9.37 3.32
N PRO A 167 11.00 9.01 2.08
CA PRO A 167 11.08 7.60 1.64
C PRO A 167 11.94 6.71 2.53
N GLN A 168 13.05 7.24 3.04
CA GLN A 168 13.93 6.50 3.94
C GLN A 168 13.23 6.17 5.27
N GLN A 169 12.44 7.09 5.82
CA GLN A 169 11.69 6.84 7.06
C GLN A 169 10.63 5.76 6.84
N LEU A 170 9.90 5.79 5.71
CA LEU A 170 8.97 4.71 5.36
C LEU A 170 9.69 3.35 5.24
N ALA A 171 10.87 3.33 4.60
CA ALA A 171 11.66 2.10 4.48
C ALA A 171 12.14 1.55 5.84
N TYR A 172 12.46 2.43 6.79
CA TYR A 172 12.81 2.03 8.16
C TYR A 172 11.64 1.46 8.94
N VAL A 173 10.41 1.88 8.67
CA VAL A 173 9.21 1.30 9.31
C VAL A 173 9.16 -0.21 9.08
N LEU A 174 9.32 -0.66 7.82
CA LEU A 174 9.34 -2.10 7.53
C LEU A 174 10.52 -2.81 8.18
N ALA A 175 11.71 -2.22 8.11
CA ALA A 175 12.91 -2.78 8.74
C ALA A 175 12.72 -3.00 10.24
N ALA A 176 12.16 -2.01 10.95
CA ALA A 176 11.89 -2.11 12.38
C ALA A 176 10.86 -3.20 12.75
N LEU A 177 9.86 -3.45 11.89
CA LEU A 177 8.85 -4.48 12.12
C LEU A 177 9.36 -5.90 11.78
N THR A 178 10.41 -6.00 10.96
CA THR A 178 10.96 -7.28 10.49
C THR A 178 12.33 -7.60 11.07
N ASP A 179 12.81 -6.81 12.03
CA ASP A 179 14.13 -6.93 12.67
C ASP A 179 15.30 -6.88 11.67
N LEU A 180 15.15 -6.14 10.57
CA LEU A 180 16.21 -5.91 9.59
C LEU A 180 17.08 -4.73 10.03
N GLU A 181 18.40 -4.88 9.89
CA GLU A 181 19.38 -3.85 10.30
C GLU A 181 19.40 -2.62 9.38
N ALA A 182 18.94 -2.78 8.12
CA ALA A 182 18.99 -1.72 7.11
C ALA A 182 17.59 -1.40 6.54
N PRO A 183 17.37 -0.15 6.07
CA PRO A 183 16.11 0.24 5.48
C PRO A 183 15.80 -0.56 4.20
N VAL A 184 14.58 -1.05 4.08
CA VAL A 184 14.11 -1.82 2.91
C VAL A 184 13.70 -0.85 1.81
N LEU A 185 14.68 -0.20 1.17
CA LEU A 185 14.42 0.84 0.17
C LEU A 185 13.63 0.37 -1.06
N ASN A 186 13.66 -0.93 -1.35
CA ASN A 186 12.85 -1.48 -2.43
C ASN A 186 11.35 -1.37 -2.14
N ALA A 187 10.93 -1.45 -0.88
CA ALA A 187 9.54 -1.32 -0.46
C ALA A 187 8.90 0.05 -0.76
N VAL A 188 9.71 1.08 -1.00
CA VAL A 188 9.29 2.45 -1.34
C VAL A 188 9.81 2.91 -2.70
N SER A 189 10.36 2.02 -3.51
CA SER A 189 10.92 2.37 -4.83
C SER A 189 10.59 1.33 -5.90
N THR A 190 11.35 0.26 -6.04
CA THR A 190 11.17 -0.73 -7.10
C THR A 190 9.89 -1.55 -6.94
N THR A 191 9.56 -1.98 -5.73
CA THR A 191 8.35 -2.76 -5.46
C THR A 191 7.06 -2.02 -5.87
N PRO A 192 6.80 -0.78 -5.41
CA PRO A 192 5.66 0.01 -5.86
C PRO A 192 5.59 0.16 -7.39
N VAL A 193 6.72 0.46 -8.03
CA VAL A 193 6.77 0.64 -9.49
C VAL A 193 6.45 -0.67 -10.23
N THR A 194 6.93 -1.80 -9.74
CA THR A 194 6.64 -3.13 -10.32
C THR A 194 5.17 -3.50 -10.16
N ILE A 195 4.59 -3.25 -8.98
CA ILE A 195 3.16 -3.47 -8.71
C ILE A 195 2.29 -2.71 -9.73
N LEU A 196 2.59 -1.44 -9.95
CA LEU A 196 1.80 -0.56 -10.82
C LEU A 196 1.99 -0.83 -12.33
N ARG A 197 3.08 -1.53 -12.71
CA ARG A 197 3.34 -1.95 -14.10
C ARG A 197 2.80 -3.33 -14.43
N LYS A 198 2.15 -3.99 -13.48
CA LYS A 198 1.56 -5.31 -13.70
C LYS A 198 0.56 -5.22 -14.87
N ASP A 199 0.87 -5.91 -15.98
CA ASP A 199 -0.03 -5.98 -17.14
C ASP A 199 -1.36 -6.59 -16.71
N ARG A 200 -2.41 -5.79 -16.72
CA ARG A 200 -3.79 -6.25 -16.49
C ARG A 200 -4.29 -6.86 -17.80
N LYS A 201 -3.91 -8.13 -18.04
CA LYS A 201 -4.47 -8.92 -19.14
C LYS A 201 -5.74 -9.63 -18.70
#